data_486baa2aa78572cfd96357dc51c62828
#
_entry.id   486baa2aa78572cfd96357dc51c62828
#
_cell.length_a   1.000
_cell.length_b   1.000
_cell.length_c   1.000
_cell.angle_alpha   90.00
_cell.angle_beta   90.00
_cell.angle_gamma   90.00
#
_symmetry.space_group_name_H-M   'P 1'
#
loop_
_entity.id
_entity.type
_entity.pdbx_description
1 polymer ?
#
loop_
_entity_poly.entity_id
_entity_poly.type
_entity_poly.pdbx_seq_one_letter_code
_entity_poly.pdbx_strand_id
1 'polypeptide(L)'
;GDVYKRQGLNYYNDRRDRKKKDQLAQVPITFFCLHGNHEMRPSEELGYEVAEYHGGKVWMQPAYPNILFAIDGEVYDFNGNSCIVIGGAYSVDKYYRLARGWSWFPDEQPSEEIKAKVERVLAERNWKIDIVLSHTGPLKYEPTEVFLPMIDQSTVDKSTEVWLEQIEAKLDYERWYFAHYHTEKEVGKIRIMHNDYTMIPHEASVAAEKDMIRRMHRQAEIAEALGLLDDAPNQKNGDDIS
;
A
#
# COMPACT_ATOMS: atom_id res chain seq x y z
N GLY A 1 -2.87 -0.75 3.80
CA GLY A 1 -2.46 0.60 4.00
C GLY A 1 -2.20 0.94 5.45
N ASP A 2 -1.13 1.68 5.67
CA ASP A 2 -0.78 2.14 7.00
C ASP A 2 -1.63 3.32 7.39
N VAL A 3 -2.58 3.09 8.26
CA VAL A 3 -3.24 4.17 8.98
C VAL A 3 -2.66 4.21 10.39
N TYR A 4 -2.35 5.38 10.90
CA TYR A 4 -1.88 5.58 12.26
C TYR A 4 -2.74 4.76 13.25
N LYS A 5 -2.10 3.93 14.08
CA LYS A 5 -2.73 2.93 14.95
C LYS A 5 -3.43 1.77 14.24
N ARG A 6 -3.47 1.72 12.91
CA ARG A 6 -3.90 0.54 12.17
C ARG A 6 -2.66 -0.22 11.75
N GLN A 7 -2.59 -1.44 12.18
CA GLN A 7 -1.54 -2.35 11.76
C GLN A 7 -2.01 -3.05 10.49
N GLY A 8 -1.10 -3.48 9.65
CA GLY A 8 -1.39 -4.28 8.49
C GLY A 8 -2.12 -5.58 8.82
N LEU A 9 -2.54 -6.32 7.81
CA LEU A 9 -3.29 -7.56 7.99
C LEU A 9 -2.45 -8.73 8.51
N ASN A 10 -1.13 -8.58 8.53
CA ASN A 10 -0.15 -9.55 9.04
C ASN A 10 0.72 -8.98 10.17
N TYR A 11 0.21 -8.08 10.97
CA TYR A 11 1.01 -7.40 11.99
C TYR A 11 1.29 -8.28 13.20
N TYR A 12 0.29 -8.97 13.71
CA TYR A 12 0.39 -9.77 14.92
C TYR A 12 0.65 -11.25 14.65
N ASN A 13 0.30 -11.73 13.48
CA ASN A 13 0.25 -13.15 13.11
C ASN A 13 -0.52 -13.99 14.16
N ASP A 14 -1.61 -13.45 14.68
CA ASP A 14 -2.39 -14.06 15.76
C ASP A 14 -3.91 -13.89 15.54
N ARG A 15 -4.67 -14.09 16.63
CA ARG A 15 -6.13 -13.95 16.62
C ARG A 15 -6.62 -12.57 16.18
N ARG A 16 -5.84 -11.50 16.40
CA ARG A 16 -6.24 -10.12 16.05
C ARG A 16 -6.25 -9.93 14.54
N ASP A 17 -5.24 -10.45 13.85
CA ASP A 17 -5.18 -10.41 12.38
C ASP A 17 -6.29 -11.27 11.80
N ARG A 18 -6.51 -12.48 12.35
CA ARG A 18 -7.63 -13.33 11.93
C ARG A 18 -8.97 -12.63 12.07
N LYS A 19 -9.23 -11.96 13.20
CA LYS A 19 -10.46 -11.20 13.40
C LYS A 19 -10.68 -10.12 12.35
N LYS A 20 -9.62 -9.39 11.95
CA LYS A 20 -9.69 -8.40 10.86
C LYS A 20 -10.00 -9.08 9.52
N LYS A 21 -9.31 -10.17 9.21
CA LYS A 21 -9.53 -10.94 7.97
C LYS A 21 -10.93 -11.53 7.93
N ASP A 22 -11.44 -12.07 9.05
CA ASP A 22 -12.82 -12.56 9.16
C ASP A 22 -13.85 -11.47 8.83
N GLN A 23 -13.63 -10.24 9.27
CA GLN A 23 -14.49 -9.11 8.94
C GLN A 23 -14.40 -8.72 7.47
N LEU A 24 -13.20 -8.59 6.91
CA LEU A 24 -12.99 -8.27 5.50
C LEU A 24 -13.52 -9.36 4.55
N ALA A 25 -13.43 -10.63 4.95
CA ALA A 25 -13.92 -11.73 4.17
C ALA A 25 -15.45 -11.72 3.95
N GLN A 26 -16.20 -11.02 4.81
CA GLN A 26 -17.65 -10.85 4.68
C GLN A 26 -18.05 -9.74 3.68
N VAL A 27 -17.10 -8.89 3.29
CA VAL A 27 -17.39 -7.82 2.34
C VAL A 27 -17.31 -8.37 0.92
N PRO A 28 -18.33 -8.18 0.06
CA PRO A 28 -18.42 -8.79 -1.26
C PRO A 28 -17.55 -8.07 -2.30
N ILE A 29 -16.28 -7.84 -1.97
CA ILE A 29 -15.25 -7.28 -2.85
C ILE A 29 -13.95 -8.07 -2.72
N THR A 30 -13.07 -7.96 -3.69
CA THR A 30 -11.70 -8.45 -3.59
C THR A 30 -10.81 -7.32 -3.08
N PHE A 31 -10.08 -7.59 -2.01
CA PHE A 31 -9.04 -6.71 -1.50
C PHE A 31 -7.72 -7.10 -2.14
N PHE A 32 -7.14 -6.22 -2.92
CA PHE A 32 -5.80 -6.37 -3.48
C PHE A 32 -4.85 -5.47 -2.70
N CYS A 33 -4.03 -6.08 -1.85
CA CYS A 33 -3.23 -5.40 -0.85
C CYS A 33 -1.77 -5.32 -1.29
N LEU A 34 -1.15 -4.16 -1.14
CA LEU A 34 0.29 -3.99 -1.25
C LEU A 34 0.92 -4.13 0.14
N HIS A 35 2.13 -4.70 0.19
CA HIS A 35 2.89 -4.78 1.43
C HIS A 35 3.28 -3.38 1.93
N GLY A 36 2.92 -3.10 3.19
CA GLY A 36 3.32 -1.88 3.91
C GLY A 36 4.52 -2.13 4.84
N ASN A 37 5.04 -1.06 5.46
CA ASN A 37 6.16 -1.18 6.41
C ASN A 37 5.73 -1.67 7.81
N HIS A 38 4.44 -1.75 8.11
CA HIS A 38 3.91 -2.17 9.41
C HIS A 38 3.23 -3.54 9.36
N GLU A 39 3.77 -4.46 8.58
CA GLU A 39 3.26 -5.83 8.51
C GLU A 39 4.34 -6.81 8.04
N MET A 40 4.19 -8.09 8.39
CA MET A 40 5.03 -9.16 7.86
C MET A 40 4.71 -9.41 6.39
N ARG A 41 5.73 -9.70 5.59
CA ARG A 41 5.52 -10.18 4.23
C ARG A 41 4.80 -11.53 4.24
N PRO A 42 3.78 -11.73 3.39
CA PRO A 42 3.17 -13.03 3.24
C PRO A 42 4.19 -14.10 2.82
N SER A 43 4.07 -15.28 3.40
CA SER A 43 4.91 -16.44 3.07
C SER A 43 4.16 -17.75 3.32
N GLU A 44 4.69 -18.85 2.81
CA GLU A 44 4.14 -20.19 3.05
C GLU A 44 4.10 -20.54 4.55
N GLU A 45 5.10 -20.11 5.32
CA GLU A 45 5.17 -20.32 6.77
C GLU A 45 4.04 -19.61 7.53
N LEU A 46 3.51 -18.54 6.97
CA LEU A 46 2.33 -17.84 7.49
C LEU A 46 1.01 -18.40 6.95
N GLY A 47 1.06 -19.54 6.23
CA GLY A 47 -0.11 -20.20 5.68
C GLY A 47 -0.69 -19.53 4.42
N TYR A 48 0.15 -18.83 3.67
CA TYR A 48 -0.21 -18.29 2.36
C TYR A 48 0.19 -19.25 1.25
N GLU A 49 -0.59 -19.25 0.20
CA GLU A 49 -0.35 -19.97 -1.06
C GLU A 49 -0.27 -18.98 -2.20
N VAL A 50 0.49 -19.32 -3.24
CA VAL A 50 0.56 -18.52 -4.45
C VAL A 50 -0.64 -18.82 -5.34
N ALA A 51 -1.37 -17.80 -5.74
CA ALA A 51 -2.47 -17.87 -6.70
C ALA A 51 -2.22 -16.92 -7.88
N GLU A 52 -2.96 -17.08 -8.96
CA GLU A 52 -2.95 -16.16 -10.09
C GLU A 52 -4.08 -15.15 -9.98
N TYR A 53 -3.78 -13.89 -10.30
CA TYR A 53 -4.76 -12.81 -10.31
C TYR A 53 -4.38 -11.75 -11.36
N HIS A 54 -5.27 -11.49 -12.31
CA HIS A 54 -5.06 -10.49 -13.35
C HIS A 54 -3.71 -10.59 -14.10
N GLY A 55 -3.26 -11.81 -14.39
CA GLY A 55 -2.03 -12.08 -15.13
C GLY A 55 -0.74 -12.08 -14.29
N GLY A 56 -0.81 -11.72 -13.02
CA GLY A 56 0.31 -11.78 -12.07
C GLY A 56 0.02 -12.78 -10.94
N LYS A 57 1.01 -13.00 -10.08
CA LYS A 57 0.92 -13.88 -8.91
C LYS A 57 0.63 -13.08 -7.65
N VAL A 58 -0.18 -13.65 -6.77
CA VAL A 58 -0.53 -13.08 -5.47
C VAL A 58 -0.35 -14.10 -4.36
N TRP A 59 -0.13 -13.64 -3.15
CA TRP A 59 -0.30 -14.44 -1.96
C TRP A 59 -1.75 -14.42 -1.51
N MET A 60 -2.29 -15.57 -1.18
CA MET A 60 -3.68 -15.76 -0.72
C MET A 60 -3.72 -16.83 0.37
N GLN A 61 -4.50 -16.62 1.41
CA GLN A 61 -4.82 -17.67 2.37
C GLN A 61 -6.12 -18.36 1.97
N PRO A 62 -6.20 -19.70 1.89
CA PRO A 62 -7.41 -20.41 1.49
C PRO A 62 -8.65 -20.06 2.30
N ALA A 63 -8.47 -19.69 3.57
CA ALA A 63 -9.56 -19.25 4.44
C ALA A 63 -10.12 -17.85 4.06
N TYR A 64 -9.37 -17.06 3.27
CA TYR A 64 -9.71 -15.68 2.92
C TYR A 64 -9.46 -15.40 1.43
N PRO A 65 -10.21 -16.07 0.54
CA PRO A 65 -9.93 -16.05 -0.91
C PRO A 65 -10.15 -14.69 -1.57
N ASN A 66 -10.83 -13.77 -0.90
CA ASN A 66 -11.04 -12.40 -1.37
C ASN A 66 -10.02 -11.40 -0.81
N ILE A 67 -9.01 -11.83 -0.05
CA ILE A 67 -7.93 -10.98 0.46
C ILE A 67 -6.63 -11.44 -0.18
N LEU A 68 -6.17 -10.69 -1.16
CA LEU A 68 -5.00 -10.98 -1.98
C LEU A 68 -3.88 -10.01 -1.65
N PHE A 69 -2.67 -10.53 -1.49
CA PHE A 69 -1.48 -9.71 -1.32
C PHE A 69 -0.64 -9.77 -2.59
N ALA A 70 -0.40 -8.62 -3.17
CA ALA A 70 0.44 -8.49 -4.35
C ALA A 70 1.87 -8.93 -4.05
N ILE A 71 2.51 -9.53 -5.04
CA ILE A 71 3.92 -9.90 -4.97
C ILE A 71 4.75 -8.82 -5.67
N ASP A 72 5.79 -8.32 -5.00
CA ASP A 72 6.64 -7.28 -5.54
C ASP A 72 7.27 -7.69 -6.88
N GLY A 73 7.23 -6.77 -7.83
CA GLY A 73 7.73 -6.98 -9.19
C GLY A 73 6.81 -7.80 -10.10
N GLU A 74 5.66 -8.27 -9.62
CA GLU A 74 4.64 -8.82 -10.51
C GLU A 74 3.93 -7.70 -11.28
N VAL A 75 3.47 -8.02 -12.47
CA VAL A 75 2.69 -7.11 -13.32
C VAL A 75 1.30 -7.68 -13.51
N TYR A 76 0.31 -6.85 -13.23
CA TYR A 76 -1.11 -7.18 -13.29
C TYR A 76 -1.78 -6.38 -14.40
N ASP A 77 -2.79 -6.95 -15.03
CA ASP A 77 -3.65 -6.23 -15.98
C ASP A 77 -4.90 -5.73 -15.24
N PHE A 78 -4.98 -4.45 -15.00
CA PHE A 78 -6.21 -3.83 -14.50
C PHE A 78 -6.85 -2.96 -15.58
N ASN A 79 -7.95 -3.46 -16.15
CA ASN A 79 -8.71 -2.76 -17.18
C ASN A 79 -7.88 -2.44 -18.46
N GLY A 80 -6.97 -3.32 -18.86
CA GLY A 80 -6.09 -3.12 -20.00
C GLY A 80 -4.81 -2.32 -19.67
N ASN A 81 -4.66 -1.87 -18.42
CA ASN A 81 -3.43 -1.20 -18.00
C ASN A 81 -2.48 -2.19 -17.31
N SER A 82 -1.24 -2.21 -17.74
CA SER A 82 -0.16 -2.95 -17.07
C SER A 82 0.22 -2.23 -15.78
N CYS A 83 0.06 -2.92 -14.64
CA CYS A 83 0.33 -2.35 -13.31
C CYS A 83 1.44 -3.13 -12.61
N ILE A 84 2.59 -2.51 -12.31
CA ILE A 84 3.61 -3.12 -11.47
C ILE A 84 3.42 -2.75 -10.02
N VAL A 85 3.74 -3.69 -9.10
CA VAL A 85 3.62 -3.48 -7.65
C VAL A 85 4.99 -3.48 -6.99
N ILE A 86 5.20 -2.54 -6.06
CA ILE A 86 6.41 -2.40 -5.25
C ILE A 86 6.02 -2.04 -3.81
N GLY A 87 6.13 -3.00 -2.89
CA GLY A 87 5.77 -2.82 -1.49
C GLY A 87 6.95 -2.39 -0.62
N GLY A 88 6.63 -1.91 0.59
CA GLY A 88 7.57 -1.62 1.65
C GLY A 88 8.15 -0.22 1.66
N ALA A 89 8.59 0.19 2.84
CA ALA A 89 9.29 1.45 3.12
C ALA A 89 9.98 1.37 4.48
N TYR A 90 10.87 2.30 4.78
CA TYR A 90 11.47 2.43 6.10
C TYR A 90 10.48 2.99 7.13
N SER A 91 10.42 2.43 8.33
CA SER A 91 9.62 2.94 9.43
C SER A 91 10.37 4.02 10.21
N VAL A 92 9.97 5.29 10.08
CA VAL A 92 10.57 6.40 10.82
C VAL A 92 10.46 6.24 12.34
N ASP A 93 9.50 5.47 12.83
CA ASP A 93 9.28 5.14 14.23
C ASP A 93 9.95 3.83 14.69
N LYS A 94 10.83 3.24 13.87
CA LYS A 94 11.55 1.98 14.14
C LYS A 94 12.15 1.93 15.55
N TYR A 95 12.98 2.89 15.89
CA TYR A 95 13.66 2.90 17.18
C TYR A 95 12.71 3.14 18.36
N TYR A 96 11.68 3.93 18.16
CA TYR A 96 10.62 4.13 19.15
C TYR A 96 9.85 2.82 19.39
N ARG A 97 9.51 2.08 18.35
CA ARG A 97 8.87 0.76 18.43
C ARG A 97 9.74 -0.23 19.21
N LEU A 98 11.00 -0.35 18.83
CA LEU A 98 11.96 -1.25 19.49
C LEU A 98 12.13 -0.89 20.98
N ALA A 99 12.24 0.38 21.33
CA ALA A 99 12.34 0.84 22.72
C ALA A 99 11.08 0.53 23.55
N ARG A 100 9.91 0.43 22.90
CA ARG A 100 8.64 0.06 23.54
C ARG A 100 8.34 -1.43 23.51
N GLY A 101 9.19 -2.26 22.91
CA GLY A 101 8.92 -3.68 22.70
C GLY A 101 7.76 -3.92 21.73
N TRP A 102 7.49 -2.99 20.83
CA TRP A 102 6.50 -3.14 19.76
C TRP A 102 7.10 -3.84 18.56
N SER A 103 6.26 -4.48 17.76
CA SER A 103 6.71 -5.16 16.55
C SER A 103 7.31 -4.19 15.55
N TRP A 104 8.43 -4.58 15.00
CA TRP A 104 9.08 -4.01 13.84
C TRP A 104 9.52 -5.17 12.94
N PHE A 105 9.52 -4.97 11.65
CA PHE A 105 9.73 -6.03 10.66
C PHE A 105 11.03 -5.77 9.89
N PRO A 106 12.02 -6.69 9.97
CA PRO A 106 13.31 -6.54 9.27
C PRO A 106 13.18 -6.45 7.75
N ASP A 107 12.11 -7.01 7.21
CA ASP A 107 11.76 -7.06 5.78
C ASP A 107 10.79 -5.94 5.35
N GLU A 108 10.70 -4.87 6.16
CA GLU A 108 9.82 -3.72 5.88
C GLU A 108 10.16 -3.02 4.56
N GLN A 109 11.43 -3.00 4.15
CA GLN A 109 11.89 -2.48 2.88
C GLN A 109 12.07 -3.61 1.85
N PRO A 110 12.05 -3.31 0.52
CA PRO A 110 12.38 -4.31 -0.50
C PRO A 110 13.83 -4.78 -0.35
N SER A 111 14.01 -6.12 -0.33
CA SER A 111 15.35 -6.72 -0.35
C SER A 111 16.04 -6.49 -1.71
N GLU A 112 17.34 -6.75 -1.76
CA GLU A 112 18.10 -6.66 -3.03
C GLU A 112 17.58 -7.64 -4.09
N GLU A 113 17.05 -8.81 -3.69
CA GLU A 113 16.40 -9.76 -4.58
C GLU A 113 15.10 -9.21 -5.17
N ILE A 114 14.30 -8.53 -4.34
CA ILE A 114 13.07 -7.85 -4.81
C ILE A 114 13.43 -6.73 -5.78
N LYS A 115 14.40 -5.89 -5.43
CA LYS A 115 14.87 -4.80 -6.30
C LYS A 115 15.36 -5.34 -7.65
N ALA A 116 16.20 -6.36 -7.62
CA ALA A 116 16.71 -7.02 -8.84
C ALA A 116 15.59 -7.63 -9.69
N LYS A 117 14.55 -8.23 -9.06
CA LYS A 117 13.37 -8.74 -9.75
C LYS A 117 12.61 -7.61 -10.45
N VAL A 118 12.31 -6.53 -9.73
CA VAL A 118 11.59 -5.36 -10.27
C VAL A 118 12.33 -4.79 -11.47
N GLU A 119 13.64 -4.53 -11.34
CA GLU A 119 14.44 -3.96 -12.43
C GLU A 119 14.51 -4.89 -13.64
N ARG A 120 14.66 -6.20 -13.43
CA ARG A 120 14.63 -7.18 -14.52
C ARG A 120 13.29 -7.16 -15.27
N VAL A 121 12.16 -7.19 -14.54
CA VAL A 121 10.82 -7.17 -15.14
C VAL A 121 10.58 -5.88 -15.92
N LEU A 122 11.03 -4.73 -15.41
CA LEU A 122 10.93 -3.46 -16.11
C LEU A 122 11.85 -3.42 -17.35
N ALA A 123 13.07 -3.96 -17.25
CA ALA A 123 13.99 -4.04 -18.39
C ALA A 123 13.45 -4.96 -19.51
N GLU A 124 12.86 -6.11 -19.18
CA GLU A 124 12.20 -7.01 -20.12
C GLU A 124 11.02 -6.33 -20.85
N ARG A 125 10.43 -5.30 -20.25
CA ARG A 125 9.37 -4.45 -20.81
C ARG A 125 9.93 -3.17 -21.47
N ASN A 126 11.22 -3.07 -21.70
CA ASN A 126 11.86 -1.86 -22.22
C ASN A 126 11.57 -0.61 -21.36
N TRP A 127 11.47 -0.77 -20.05
CA TRP A 127 11.14 0.29 -19.08
C TRP A 127 9.81 0.99 -19.37
N LYS A 128 8.82 0.25 -19.84
CA LYS A 128 7.49 0.75 -20.12
C LYS A 128 6.44 0.01 -19.30
N ILE A 129 5.61 0.77 -18.56
CA ILE A 129 4.50 0.28 -17.74
C ILE A 129 3.43 1.38 -17.67
N ASP A 130 2.15 1.04 -17.66
CA ASP A 130 1.12 2.07 -17.61
C ASP A 130 0.99 2.65 -16.20
N ILE A 131 0.99 1.79 -15.18
CA ILE A 131 0.77 2.20 -13.78
C ILE A 131 1.81 1.58 -12.85
N VAL A 132 2.31 2.38 -11.92
CA VAL A 132 3.06 1.91 -10.76
C VAL A 132 2.21 2.05 -9.50
N LEU A 133 2.09 0.97 -8.76
CA LEU A 133 1.47 0.92 -7.44
C LEU A 133 2.57 0.60 -6.41
N SER A 134 2.95 1.55 -5.59
CA SER A 134 3.98 1.32 -4.58
C SER A 134 3.55 1.77 -3.19
N HIS A 135 4.22 1.25 -2.15
CA HIS A 135 3.91 1.69 -0.79
C HIS A 135 4.47 3.10 -0.53
N THR A 136 5.74 3.34 -0.79
CA THR A 136 6.37 4.68 -0.82
C THR A 136 6.70 5.09 -2.26
N GLY A 137 7.20 6.30 -2.47
CA GLY A 137 7.46 6.87 -3.79
C GLY A 137 8.90 7.34 -4.03
N PRO A 138 9.22 7.83 -5.25
CA PRO A 138 10.52 8.39 -5.55
C PRO A 138 10.88 9.58 -4.65
N LEU A 139 12.14 9.66 -4.23
CA LEU A 139 12.65 10.62 -3.23
C LEU A 139 12.24 12.07 -3.51
N LYS A 140 12.34 12.52 -4.75
CA LYS A 140 12.00 13.88 -5.16
C LYS A 140 10.53 14.29 -4.95
N TYR A 141 9.65 13.31 -4.70
CA TYR A 141 8.23 13.54 -4.45
C TYR A 141 7.85 13.41 -2.98
N GLU A 142 8.83 13.24 -2.08
CA GLU A 142 8.55 13.26 -0.65
C GLU A 142 7.82 14.55 -0.25
N PRO A 143 6.69 14.45 0.45
CA PRO A 143 5.94 15.62 0.92
C PRO A 143 6.59 16.18 2.19
N THR A 144 7.78 16.77 2.06
CA THR A 144 8.60 17.24 3.20
C THR A 144 7.88 18.26 4.08
N GLU A 145 6.88 18.96 3.53
CA GLU A 145 6.04 19.92 4.23
C GLU A 145 5.15 19.33 5.33
N VAL A 146 4.91 18.01 5.29
CA VAL A 146 4.10 17.30 6.31
C VAL A 146 4.95 16.44 7.24
N PHE A 147 6.26 16.48 7.13
CA PHE A 147 7.14 15.69 7.99
C PHE A 147 7.08 16.18 9.44
N LEU A 148 7.13 15.22 10.36
CA LEU A 148 7.12 15.52 11.79
C LEU A 148 8.38 16.29 12.19
N PRO A 149 8.27 17.49 12.77
CA PRO A 149 9.43 18.34 13.08
C PRO A 149 10.43 17.72 14.07
N MET A 150 9.95 16.74 14.87
CA MET A 150 10.76 16.06 15.88
C MET A 150 11.58 14.88 15.34
N ILE A 151 11.37 14.49 14.08
CA ILE A 151 12.11 13.41 13.44
C ILE A 151 13.31 14.00 12.70
N ASP A 152 14.51 13.64 13.16
CA ASP A 152 15.74 13.98 12.44
C ASP A 152 15.80 13.18 11.13
N GLN A 153 15.58 13.85 10.02
CA GLN A 153 15.52 13.24 8.69
C GLN A 153 16.87 12.64 8.26
N SER A 154 17.99 13.04 8.89
CA SER A 154 19.29 12.44 8.61
C SER A 154 19.42 11.00 9.14
N THR A 155 18.54 10.60 10.04
CA THR A 155 18.50 9.23 10.62
C THR A 155 17.56 8.30 9.89
N VAL A 156 16.78 8.81 8.94
CA VAL A 156 15.82 8.03 8.16
C VAL A 156 16.52 7.38 6.97
N ASP A 157 16.39 6.06 6.86
CA ASP A 157 16.92 5.32 5.71
C ASP A 157 16.00 5.53 4.50
N LYS A 158 16.46 6.31 3.54
CA LYS A 158 15.75 6.64 2.29
C LYS A 158 16.21 5.80 1.10
N SER A 159 16.86 4.69 1.35
CA SER A 159 17.41 3.83 0.28
C SER A 159 16.35 3.32 -0.68
N THR A 160 15.14 3.06 -0.18
CA THR A 160 13.99 2.65 -1.03
C THR A 160 13.55 3.80 -1.93
N GLU A 161 13.36 5.00 -1.41
CA GLU A 161 12.93 6.18 -2.16
C GLU A 161 13.97 6.61 -3.20
N VAL A 162 15.27 6.54 -2.85
CA VAL A 162 16.39 6.78 -3.78
C VAL A 162 16.37 5.77 -4.92
N TRP A 163 16.18 4.48 -4.62
CA TRP A 163 16.07 3.45 -5.64
C TRP A 163 14.84 3.64 -6.54
N LEU A 164 13.69 3.98 -5.97
CA LEU A 164 12.48 4.28 -6.75
C LEU A 164 12.67 5.50 -7.67
N GLU A 165 13.44 6.50 -7.25
CA GLU A 165 13.77 7.65 -8.09
C GLU A 165 14.67 7.24 -9.27
N GLN A 166 15.60 6.30 -9.07
CA GLN A 166 16.41 5.74 -10.16
C GLN A 166 15.58 4.94 -11.17
N ILE A 167 14.55 4.24 -10.70
CA ILE A 167 13.57 3.57 -11.56
C ILE A 167 12.78 4.60 -12.35
N GLU A 168 12.22 5.59 -11.66
CA GLU A 168 11.37 6.62 -12.26
C GLU A 168 12.09 7.40 -13.37
N ALA A 169 13.40 7.66 -13.19
CA ALA A 169 14.20 8.35 -14.18
C ALA A 169 14.35 7.60 -15.53
N LYS A 170 14.09 6.30 -15.55
CA LYS A 170 14.17 5.44 -16.76
C LYS A 170 12.80 5.04 -17.30
N LEU A 171 11.76 5.16 -16.46
CA LEU A 171 10.47 4.53 -16.70
C LEU A 171 9.57 5.42 -17.55
N ASP A 172 9.03 4.88 -18.64
CA ASP A 172 7.89 5.44 -19.36
C ASP A 172 6.60 4.90 -18.74
N TYR A 173 5.84 5.78 -18.08
CA TYR A 173 4.64 5.42 -17.34
C TYR A 173 3.56 6.50 -17.44
N GLU A 174 2.29 6.12 -17.23
CA GLU A 174 1.15 7.04 -17.24
C GLU A 174 0.85 7.61 -15.86
N ARG A 175 0.81 6.76 -14.83
CA ARG A 175 0.50 7.13 -13.45
C ARG A 175 1.32 6.34 -12.44
N TRP A 176 1.65 6.99 -11.34
CA TRP A 176 2.29 6.35 -10.18
C TRP A 176 1.51 6.72 -8.92
N TYR A 177 0.97 5.70 -8.25
CA TYR A 177 0.23 5.84 -7.00
C TYR A 177 1.05 5.29 -5.84
N PHE A 178 1.16 6.05 -4.76
CA PHE A 178 1.76 5.57 -3.52
C PHE A 178 1.13 6.23 -2.29
N ALA A 179 1.37 5.66 -1.10
CA ALA A 179 0.82 6.11 0.18
C ALA A 179 1.92 6.50 1.16
N HIS A 180 2.05 5.81 2.28
CA HIS A 180 3.08 5.89 3.32
C HIS A 180 3.11 7.21 4.11
N TYR A 181 3.07 8.37 3.48
CA TYR A 181 3.25 9.69 4.10
C TYR A 181 1.99 10.25 4.77
N HIS A 182 0.87 9.55 4.76
CA HIS A 182 -0.40 9.96 5.36
C HIS A 182 -0.88 11.35 4.92
N THR A 183 -0.66 11.68 3.67
CA THR A 183 -1.12 12.93 3.03
C THR A 183 -1.65 12.63 1.64
N GLU A 184 -2.41 13.57 1.11
CA GLU A 184 -2.96 13.53 -0.24
C GLU A 184 -2.31 14.64 -1.06
N LYS A 185 -1.69 14.26 -2.19
CA LYS A 185 -1.01 15.22 -3.06
C LYS A 185 -0.94 14.68 -4.48
N GLU A 186 -1.14 15.55 -5.46
CA GLU A 186 -0.95 15.22 -6.86
C GLU A 186 0.11 16.13 -7.49
N VAL A 187 1.09 15.53 -8.17
CA VAL A 187 2.18 16.23 -8.85
C VAL A 187 2.45 15.56 -10.19
N GLY A 188 1.94 16.13 -11.27
CA GLY A 188 2.07 15.57 -12.61
C GLY A 188 1.45 14.18 -12.72
N LYS A 189 2.26 13.16 -12.98
CA LYS A 189 1.84 11.75 -13.06
C LYS A 189 1.77 11.05 -11.70
N ILE A 190 2.18 11.70 -10.62
CA ILE A 190 2.29 11.14 -9.27
C ILE A 190 1.05 11.50 -8.47
N ARG A 191 0.52 10.51 -7.74
CA ARG A 191 -0.53 10.72 -6.74
C ARG A 191 -0.17 10.03 -5.44
N ILE A 192 -0.01 10.84 -4.38
CA ILE A 192 0.12 10.38 -3.00
C ILE A 192 -1.29 10.21 -2.44
N MET A 193 -1.57 9.06 -1.85
CA MET A 193 -2.90 8.67 -1.39
C MET A 193 -2.90 8.37 0.11
N HIS A 194 -3.96 8.78 0.80
CA HIS A 194 -4.17 8.46 2.20
C HIS A 194 -5.62 8.02 2.44
N ASN A 195 -6.51 8.88 2.89
CA ASN A 195 -7.93 8.58 3.07
C ASN A 195 -8.74 8.88 1.80
N ASP A 196 -8.21 8.54 0.66
CA ASP A 196 -8.74 8.86 -0.65
C ASP A 196 -8.80 7.61 -1.54
N TYR A 197 -9.57 7.67 -2.57
CA TYR A 197 -9.70 6.64 -3.58
C TYR A 197 -9.63 7.24 -4.98
N THR A 198 -9.20 6.43 -5.93
CA THR A 198 -9.21 6.79 -7.35
C THR A 198 -9.52 5.55 -8.18
N MET A 199 -9.94 5.78 -9.41
CA MET A 199 -10.12 4.72 -10.37
C MET A 199 -8.87 4.55 -11.22
N ILE A 200 -8.48 3.33 -11.48
CA ILE A 200 -7.54 3.03 -12.56
C ILE A 200 -8.29 3.34 -13.87
N PRO A 201 -7.75 4.23 -14.71
CA PRO A 201 -8.44 4.66 -15.92
C PRO A 201 -8.82 3.46 -16.79
N HIS A 202 -9.99 3.52 -17.37
CA HIS A 202 -10.40 2.62 -18.44
C HIS A 202 -10.95 3.49 -19.57
N GLU A 203 -10.77 3.12 -20.81
CA GLU A 203 -11.36 3.81 -21.97
C GLU A 203 -12.90 3.76 -21.99
N ALA A 204 -13.51 3.20 -20.94
CA ALA A 204 -14.96 3.14 -20.86
C ALA A 204 -15.59 4.49 -20.55
N SER A 205 -16.69 4.75 -21.23
CA SER A 205 -17.51 5.95 -21.18
C SER A 205 -17.76 6.53 -19.77
N VAL A 206 -17.96 7.83 -19.67
CA VAL A 206 -18.39 8.60 -18.47
C VAL A 206 -19.55 7.94 -17.69
N ALA A 207 -20.34 7.10 -18.32
CA ALA A 207 -21.42 6.34 -17.68
C ALA A 207 -20.92 5.18 -16.83
N ALA A 208 -19.92 4.43 -17.30
CA ALA A 208 -19.30 3.35 -16.53
C ALA A 208 -18.49 3.91 -15.35
N GLU A 209 -17.87 5.05 -15.51
CA GLU A 209 -17.19 5.78 -14.45
C GLU A 209 -18.16 6.15 -13.32
N LYS A 210 -19.31 6.74 -13.65
CA LYS A 210 -20.34 7.07 -12.65
C LYS A 210 -20.91 5.85 -11.93
N ASP A 211 -21.10 4.74 -12.65
CA ASP A 211 -21.58 3.51 -12.03
C ASP A 211 -20.54 2.87 -11.11
N MET A 212 -19.27 2.91 -11.48
CA MET A 212 -18.17 2.43 -10.64
C MET A 212 -18.03 3.29 -9.37
N ILE A 213 -18.10 4.61 -9.45
CA ILE A 213 -18.10 5.51 -8.28
C ILE A 213 -19.26 5.17 -7.34
N ARG A 214 -20.46 4.94 -7.85
CA ARG A 214 -21.60 4.54 -7.03
C ARG A 214 -21.38 3.22 -6.32
N ARG A 215 -20.78 2.23 -6.98
CA ARG A 215 -20.44 0.93 -6.37
C ARG A 215 -19.41 1.10 -5.28
N MET A 216 -18.39 1.91 -5.50
CA MET A 216 -17.35 2.19 -4.50
C MET A 216 -17.93 2.89 -3.26
N HIS A 217 -18.79 3.91 -3.43
CA HIS A 217 -19.47 4.56 -2.31
C HIS A 217 -20.31 3.55 -1.51
N ARG A 218 -21.11 2.72 -2.18
CA ARG A 218 -21.91 1.69 -1.52
C ARG A 218 -21.06 0.67 -0.75
N GLN A 219 -19.88 0.32 -1.27
CA GLN A 219 -18.96 -0.58 -0.60
C GLN A 219 -18.31 0.10 0.61
N ALA A 220 -17.99 1.39 0.53
CA ALA A 220 -17.48 2.17 1.66
C ALA A 220 -18.54 2.28 2.78
N GLU A 221 -19.80 2.53 2.43
CA GLU A 221 -20.92 2.54 3.39
C GLU A 221 -21.08 1.17 4.09
N ILE A 222 -20.94 0.07 3.36
CA ILE A 222 -20.97 -1.28 3.94
C ILE A 222 -19.79 -1.49 4.89
N ALA A 223 -18.59 -1.08 4.49
CA ALA A 223 -17.40 -1.20 5.32
C ALA A 223 -17.51 -0.36 6.60
N GLU A 224 -18.08 0.83 6.53
CA GLU A 224 -18.39 1.69 7.67
C GLU A 224 -19.44 1.04 8.59
N ALA A 225 -20.53 0.54 8.03
CA ALA A 225 -21.58 -0.15 8.78
C ALA A 225 -21.08 -1.43 9.48
N LEU A 226 -20.05 -2.08 8.94
CA LEU A 226 -19.39 -3.24 9.56
C LEU A 226 -18.29 -2.83 10.56
N GLY A 227 -18.06 -1.52 10.80
CA GLY A 227 -16.99 -1.04 11.67
C GLY A 227 -15.59 -1.36 11.17
N LEU A 228 -15.42 -1.55 9.85
CA LEU A 228 -14.15 -1.80 9.22
C LEU A 228 -13.36 -0.52 8.95
N LEU A 229 -14.06 0.62 8.94
CA LEU A 229 -13.49 1.96 8.90
C LEU A 229 -13.66 2.53 10.33
N ASP A 230 -12.55 2.73 11.05
CA ASP A 230 -12.60 3.40 12.35
C ASP A 230 -13.04 4.85 12.16
N ASP A 231 -13.92 5.32 13.04
CA ASP A 231 -14.19 6.73 13.19
C ASP A 231 -12.88 7.50 13.39
N ALA A 232 -12.71 8.61 12.68
CA ALA A 232 -11.61 9.52 12.91
C ALA A 232 -11.58 9.89 14.40
N PRO A 233 -10.42 9.92 15.07
CA PRO A 233 -10.36 10.24 16.48
C PRO A 233 -10.93 11.65 16.69
N ASN A 234 -12.03 11.70 17.44
CA ASN A 234 -12.61 12.93 17.93
C ASN A 234 -11.51 13.70 18.69
N GLN A 235 -11.02 14.79 18.13
CA GLN A 235 -10.12 15.71 18.81
C GLN A 235 -10.90 16.31 19.98
N LYS A 236 -10.85 15.66 21.15
CA LYS A 236 -11.19 16.35 22.39
C LYS A 236 -10.05 17.33 22.67
N ASN A 237 -10.33 18.59 22.37
CA ASN A 237 -9.59 19.71 22.92
C ASN A 237 -9.45 19.52 24.42
N GLY A 238 -8.25 19.27 24.87
CA GLY A 238 -7.88 19.31 26.27
C GLY A 238 -7.57 20.75 26.65
N ASP A 239 -8.59 21.58 26.84
CA ASP A 239 -8.49 22.74 27.71
C ASP A 239 -8.95 22.27 29.09
N ASP A 240 -7.94 22.03 29.94
CA ASP A 240 -8.01 22.25 31.40
C ASP A 240 -6.64 21.96 31.98
N ILE A 241 -5.84 23.03 32.10
CA ILE A 241 -4.77 23.12 33.08
C ILE A 241 -5.11 24.33 33.95
N SER A 242 -5.64 24.08 35.10
CA SER A 242 -5.52 24.93 36.27
C SER A 242 -4.74 24.20 37.36
#